data_4065c472052bc73e6e79cf3a399a9288
#
_entry.id   4065c472052bc73e6e79cf3a399a9288
#
_cell.length_a   1.000
_cell.length_b   1.000
_cell.length_c   1.000
_cell.angle_alpha   90.00
_cell.angle_beta   90.00
_cell.angle_gamma   90.00
#
_symmetry.space_group_name_H-M   'P 1'
#
loop_
_entity.id
_entity.type
_entity.pdbx_description
1 polymer ?
#
loop_
_entity_poly.entity_id
_entity_poly.type
_entity_poly.pdbx_seq_one_letter_code
_entity_poly.pdbx_strand_id
1 'polypeptide(L)'
;MIVAADAPIAHGTARLLVVSDRGDLEHHGRDQLADLLRPGDLLVANDAATIPASLGGIHERSGSEVEIRLAGRPTLRADDVHRFVAVVFGTGDWHTATEFRPQPPSLLPDDRLRLGPLRATVTRLLDHPRLVGLDFEGDAAQVWAGIAAHGRPIQYAHVPRPLALWDVWTPVAARPVAFEPPSAAFALRWATFSRLRARGVGFATLTHAAGVSSTGDPALDARLPLDEAYCIPVRTARAVRQARRQGRRVIAIGTTVVRALEHASLATGEVRAGAGTATGRVGPGTALRVADGILTGVHEPATSHWELLLAFADDATLARMAGELDQAGYRTHEFGESVLLLRGGRGE
;
A
#
# COMPACT_ATOMS: atom_id res chain seq x y z
N MET A 1 21.42 5.80 7.48
CA MET A 1 20.23 4.89 7.44
C MET A 1 19.03 5.66 7.96
N ILE A 2 17.98 5.78 7.16
CA ILE A 2 16.77 6.54 7.52
C ILE A 2 16.03 5.79 8.63
N VAL A 3 15.67 6.48 9.71
CA VAL A 3 15.03 5.87 10.88
C VAL A 3 13.53 5.75 10.66
N ALA A 4 12.94 4.61 11.07
CA ALA A 4 11.50 4.40 11.04
C ALA A 4 10.76 5.36 11.99
N ALA A 5 9.59 5.85 11.60
CA ALA A 5 8.70 6.56 12.49
C ALA A 5 7.99 5.58 13.43
N ASP A 6 8.14 5.79 14.73
CA ASP A 6 7.53 4.97 15.79
C ASP A 6 6.09 5.40 16.14
N ALA A 7 5.65 6.54 15.63
CA ALA A 7 4.31 7.09 15.80
C ALA A 7 3.98 8.05 14.64
N PRO A 8 2.69 8.36 14.42
CA PRO A 8 2.29 9.37 13.45
C PRO A 8 2.94 10.73 13.71
N ILE A 9 3.66 11.26 12.72
CA ILE A 9 4.29 12.59 12.84
C ILE A 9 3.20 13.65 12.89
N ALA A 10 3.30 14.56 13.87
CA ALA A 10 2.36 15.66 14.02
C ALA A 10 2.30 16.48 12.72
N HIS A 11 1.11 16.78 12.28
CA HIS A 11 0.91 17.34 10.95
C HIS A 11 1.62 18.67 10.68
N GLY A 12 1.75 19.55 11.67
CA GLY A 12 2.45 20.85 11.51
C GLY A 12 3.96 20.74 11.38
N THR A 13 4.53 19.57 11.72
CA THR A 13 5.98 19.31 11.68
C THR A 13 6.36 18.30 10.60
N ALA A 14 5.38 17.63 9.99
CA ALA A 14 5.64 16.66 8.93
C ALA A 14 6.15 17.36 7.66
N ARG A 15 7.25 16.85 7.12
CA ARG A 15 7.95 17.40 5.97
C ARG A 15 7.58 16.68 4.68
N LEU A 16 7.83 17.34 3.57
CA LEU A 16 7.65 16.86 2.23
C LEU A 16 8.91 17.20 1.43
N LEU A 17 9.63 16.21 0.95
CA LEU A 17 10.68 16.42 -0.03
C LEU A 17 10.06 16.40 -1.44
N VAL A 18 10.31 17.43 -2.22
CA VAL A 18 9.90 17.50 -3.63
C VAL A 18 11.11 17.22 -4.50
N VAL A 19 10.94 16.27 -5.41
CA VAL A 19 11.88 16.02 -6.50
C VAL A 19 11.24 16.55 -7.77
N SER A 20 11.78 17.64 -8.32
CA SER A 20 11.25 18.28 -9.52
C SER A 20 11.44 17.40 -10.76
N ASP A 21 10.77 17.75 -11.83
CA ASP A 21 10.92 17.11 -13.15
C ASP A 21 12.33 17.29 -13.77
N ARG A 22 13.17 18.14 -13.16
CA ARG A 22 14.61 18.33 -13.51
C ARG A 22 15.54 17.64 -12.52
N GLY A 23 14.99 16.98 -11.48
CA GLY A 23 15.76 16.34 -10.44
C GLY A 23 16.24 17.28 -9.33
N ASP A 24 15.74 18.52 -9.24
CA ASP A 24 16.03 19.41 -8.11
C ASP A 24 15.32 18.92 -6.86
N LEU A 25 15.93 19.12 -5.70
CA LEU A 25 15.44 18.68 -4.39
C LEU A 25 15.04 19.90 -3.56
N GLU A 26 13.79 19.95 -3.10
CA GLU A 26 13.28 21.06 -2.29
C GLU A 26 12.53 20.55 -1.07
N HIS A 27 12.81 21.14 0.12
CA HIS A 27 12.12 20.82 1.35
C HIS A 27 10.92 21.74 1.59
N HIS A 28 9.80 21.13 1.92
CA HIS A 28 8.55 21.82 2.22
C HIS A 28 7.89 21.24 3.48
N GLY A 29 6.94 21.95 4.06
CA GLY A 29 5.98 21.36 4.98
C GLY A 29 4.96 20.52 4.19
N ARG A 30 4.54 19.39 4.75
CA ARG A 30 3.53 18.53 4.12
C ARG A 30 2.20 19.25 3.88
N ASP A 31 1.87 20.25 4.70
CA ASP A 31 0.69 21.09 4.56
C ASP A 31 0.74 21.99 3.32
N GLN A 32 1.91 22.23 2.73
CA GLN A 32 2.10 23.00 1.50
C GLN A 32 1.83 22.19 0.23
N LEU A 33 1.48 20.91 0.33
CA LEU A 33 1.24 20.02 -0.83
C LEU A 33 0.37 20.67 -1.92
N ALA A 34 -0.71 21.36 -1.52
CA ALA A 34 -1.61 22.00 -2.49
C ALA A 34 -0.94 23.14 -3.26
N ASP A 35 0.05 23.82 -2.67
CA ASP A 35 0.74 24.95 -3.30
C ASP A 35 1.76 24.52 -4.35
N LEU A 36 2.23 23.28 -4.26
CA LEU A 36 3.20 22.65 -5.18
C LEU A 36 2.55 22.12 -6.46
N LEU A 37 1.22 22.09 -6.50
CA LEU A 37 0.45 21.58 -7.62
C LEU A 37 -0.04 22.70 -8.54
N ARG A 38 -0.18 22.37 -9.82
CA ARG A 38 -0.64 23.33 -10.86
C ARG A 38 -2.16 23.25 -11.03
N PRO A 39 -2.84 24.36 -11.35
CA PRO A 39 -4.25 24.32 -11.73
C PRO A 39 -4.49 23.31 -12.86
N GLY A 40 -5.47 22.44 -12.67
CA GLY A 40 -5.80 21.37 -13.61
C GLY A 40 -5.07 20.04 -13.36
N ASP A 41 -4.06 19.97 -12.48
CA ASP A 41 -3.53 18.67 -12.03
C ASP A 41 -4.64 17.81 -11.42
N LEU A 42 -4.51 16.50 -11.53
CA LEU A 42 -5.41 15.54 -10.93
C LEU A 42 -4.66 14.66 -9.93
N LEU A 43 -5.03 14.74 -8.65
CA LEU A 43 -4.59 13.78 -7.65
C LEU A 43 -5.53 12.58 -7.63
N VAL A 44 -4.94 11.37 -7.58
CA VAL A 44 -5.70 10.13 -7.42
C VAL A 44 -5.21 9.41 -6.17
N ALA A 45 -6.12 9.08 -5.25
CA ALA A 45 -5.81 8.37 -4.01
C ALA A 45 -6.46 6.98 -3.96
N ASN A 46 -5.91 6.09 -3.13
CA ASN A 46 -6.52 4.82 -2.79
C ASN A 46 -7.46 5.01 -1.58
N ASP A 47 -8.76 4.71 -1.77
CA ASP A 47 -9.79 4.83 -0.74
C ASP A 47 -10.05 3.51 0.01
N ALA A 48 -9.18 2.52 -0.13
CA ALA A 48 -9.28 1.30 0.65
C ALA A 48 -9.05 1.60 2.14
N ALA A 49 -9.97 1.14 2.99
CA ALA A 49 -9.78 1.09 4.44
C ALA A 49 -9.07 -0.21 4.82
N THR A 50 -8.15 -0.11 5.76
CA THR A 50 -7.41 -1.27 6.29
C THR A 50 -8.33 -2.13 7.13
N ILE A 51 -8.29 -3.44 6.93
CA ILE A 51 -8.97 -4.44 7.76
C ILE A 51 -8.01 -4.97 8.83
N PRO A 52 -8.52 -5.59 9.93
CA PRO A 52 -7.67 -6.23 10.93
C PRO A 52 -7.13 -7.56 10.37
N ALA A 53 -6.06 -7.48 9.58
CA ALA A 53 -5.55 -8.55 8.74
C ALA A 53 -4.52 -9.47 9.43
N SER A 54 -4.13 -9.19 10.69
CA SER A 54 -3.28 -10.05 11.50
C SER A 54 -4.13 -10.85 12.49
N LEU A 55 -4.06 -12.18 12.42
CA LEU A 55 -4.86 -13.12 13.18
C LEU A 55 -3.96 -14.13 13.90
N GLY A 56 -3.95 -14.09 15.23
CA GLY A 56 -3.27 -15.11 16.04
C GLY A 56 -4.13 -16.38 16.18
N GLY A 57 -3.49 -17.54 16.29
CA GLY A 57 -4.23 -18.78 16.46
C GLY A 57 -3.35 -20.02 16.62
N ILE A 58 -3.93 -21.17 16.36
CA ILE A 58 -3.34 -22.49 16.55
C ILE A 58 -3.45 -23.27 15.23
N HIS A 59 -2.35 -23.87 14.81
CA HIS A 59 -2.32 -24.92 13.80
C HIS A 59 -2.75 -26.25 14.44
N GLU A 60 -3.95 -26.74 14.10
CA GLU A 60 -4.59 -27.85 14.87
C GLU A 60 -3.77 -29.14 14.81
N ARG A 61 -3.15 -29.49 13.67
CA ARG A 61 -2.39 -30.74 13.53
C ARG A 61 -1.15 -30.78 14.40
N SER A 62 -0.42 -29.67 14.58
CA SER A 62 0.80 -29.63 15.40
C SER A 62 0.57 -29.11 16.82
N GLY A 63 -0.56 -28.43 17.08
CA GLY A 63 -0.81 -27.71 18.32
C GLY A 63 0.00 -26.41 18.46
N SER A 64 0.79 -26.02 17.44
CA SER A 64 1.65 -24.86 17.50
C SER A 64 0.88 -23.56 17.33
N GLU A 65 1.32 -22.53 18.05
CA GLU A 65 0.85 -21.16 17.82
C GLU A 65 1.35 -20.64 16.47
N VAL A 66 0.48 -19.88 15.80
CA VAL A 66 0.76 -19.23 14.54
C VAL A 66 0.17 -17.81 14.51
N GLU A 67 0.78 -16.92 13.74
CA GLU A 67 0.16 -15.67 13.29
C GLU A 67 -0.07 -15.77 11.78
N ILE A 68 -1.28 -15.40 11.35
CA ILE A 68 -1.65 -15.30 9.95
C ILE A 68 -1.74 -13.83 9.58
N ARG A 69 -1.02 -13.40 8.55
CA ARG A 69 -1.23 -12.08 7.94
C ARG A 69 -1.92 -12.28 6.59
N LEU A 70 -3.17 -11.82 6.48
CA LEU A 70 -3.88 -11.80 5.21
C LEU A 70 -3.12 -10.87 4.24
N ALA A 71 -2.88 -11.32 3.02
CA ALA A 71 -1.99 -10.65 2.08
C ALA A 71 -2.58 -10.47 0.68
N GLY A 72 -3.69 -11.14 0.37
CA GLY A 72 -4.35 -11.05 -0.92
C GLY A 72 -5.75 -11.63 -0.89
N ARG A 73 -6.58 -11.18 -1.81
CA ARG A 73 -7.95 -11.67 -2.03
C ARG A 73 -8.30 -11.63 -3.52
N PRO A 74 -9.14 -12.55 -4.01
CA PRO A 74 -9.42 -12.64 -5.45
C PRO A 74 -10.25 -11.46 -5.96
N THR A 75 -11.13 -10.89 -5.16
CA THR A 75 -12.02 -9.78 -5.54
C THR A 75 -12.20 -8.76 -4.42
N LEU A 76 -12.77 -7.59 -4.73
CA LEU A 76 -13.15 -6.56 -3.75
C LEU A 76 -14.61 -6.66 -3.30
N ARG A 77 -15.31 -7.75 -3.62
CA ARG A 77 -16.71 -7.94 -3.21
C ARG A 77 -16.80 -8.24 -1.72
N ALA A 78 -17.77 -7.64 -1.04
CA ALA A 78 -17.93 -7.82 0.41
C ALA A 78 -18.37 -9.24 0.80
N ASP A 79 -19.02 -9.95 -0.12
CA ASP A 79 -19.48 -11.34 0.06
C ASP A 79 -18.39 -12.39 -0.26
N ASP A 80 -17.28 -12.01 -0.90
CA ASP A 80 -16.15 -12.89 -1.22
C ASP A 80 -15.05 -12.76 -0.16
N VAL A 81 -15.37 -13.15 1.07
CA VAL A 81 -14.50 -13.05 2.26
C VAL A 81 -14.06 -14.40 2.83
N HIS A 82 -14.31 -15.47 2.11
CA HIS A 82 -13.87 -16.80 2.54
C HIS A 82 -12.45 -17.08 2.12
N ARG A 83 -12.04 -16.63 0.93
CA ARG A 83 -10.75 -16.99 0.33
C ARG A 83 -9.74 -15.85 0.39
N PHE A 84 -8.60 -16.16 0.99
CA PHE A 84 -7.48 -15.25 1.08
C PHE A 84 -6.17 -15.95 0.71
N VAL A 85 -5.23 -15.15 0.21
CA VAL A 85 -3.79 -15.47 0.28
C VAL A 85 -3.31 -14.93 1.61
N ALA A 86 -2.47 -15.69 2.31
CA ALA A 86 -1.95 -15.31 3.61
C ALA A 86 -0.49 -15.72 3.78
N VAL A 87 0.23 -14.95 4.59
CA VAL A 87 1.58 -15.29 5.08
C VAL A 87 1.46 -15.83 6.50
N VAL A 88 2.05 -17.00 6.75
CA VAL A 88 2.02 -17.66 8.05
C VAL A 88 3.36 -17.48 8.76
N PHE A 89 3.30 -17.08 10.01
CA PHE A 89 4.44 -16.97 10.93
C PHE A 89 4.26 -17.98 12.07
N GLY A 90 5.38 -18.36 12.69
CA GLY A 90 5.35 -19.12 13.96
C GLY A 90 4.92 -18.23 15.13
N THR A 91 5.16 -18.76 16.35
CA THR A 91 4.85 -18.08 17.62
C THR A 91 5.39 -16.66 17.69
N GLY A 92 4.63 -15.78 18.38
CA GLY A 92 4.98 -14.38 18.60
C GLY A 92 4.00 -13.41 17.93
N ASP A 93 4.30 -12.15 18.04
CA ASP A 93 3.45 -11.07 17.56
C ASP A 93 4.31 -9.90 17.01
N TRP A 94 3.70 -8.74 16.86
CA TRP A 94 4.32 -7.51 16.33
C TRP A 94 5.48 -6.94 17.19
N HIS A 95 5.68 -7.37 18.43
CA HIS A 95 6.82 -6.94 19.25
C HIS A 95 8.15 -7.52 18.74
N THR A 96 8.09 -8.65 18.02
CA THR A 96 9.26 -9.26 17.41
C THR A 96 9.36 -8.80 15.96
N ALA A 97 10.50 -8.21 15.59
CA ALA A 97 10.77 -7.83 14.22
C ALA A 97 10.57 -9.01 13.27
N THR A 98 9.99 -8.75 12.11
CA THR A 98 9.44 -9.78 11.22
C THR A 98 10.49 -10.79 10.77
N GLU A 99 11.73 -10.35 10.59
CA GLU A 99 12.90 -11.19 10.24
C GLU A 99 13.35 -12.15 11.35
N PHE A 100 12.98 -11.86 12.61
CA PHE A 100 13.32 -12.70 13.76
C PHE A 100 12.15 -13.57 14.22
N ARG A 101 11.03 -13.55 13.51
CA ARG A 101 9.88 -14.41 13.81
C ARG A 101 10.22 -15.87 13.53
N PRO A 102 9.88 -16.80 14.43
CA PRO A 102 10.04 -18.23 14.20
C PRO A 102 9.37 -18.71 12.92
N GLN A 103 9.93 -19.76 12.32
CA GLN A 103 9.29 -20.41 11.20
C GLN A 103 7.94 -21.01 11.63
N PRO A 104 6.91 -20.98 10.78
CA PRO A 104 5.67 -21.67 11.04
C PRO A 104 5.90 -23.20 11.09
N PRO A 105 4.96 -23.96 11.69
CA PRO A 105 4.98 -25.40 11.53
C PRO A 105 4.88 -25.76 10.03
N SER A 106 5.32 -26.96 9.68
CA SER A 106 5.13 -27.48 8.31
C SER A 106 3.65 -27.54 7.97
N LEU A 107 3.23 -26.75 6.99
CA LEU A 107 1.84 -26.67 6.54
C LEU A 107 1.61 -27.63 5.37
N LEU A 108 0.43 -28.23 5.33
CA LEU A 108 -0.05 -29.08 4.24
C LEU A 108 -1.44 -28.61 3.78
N PRO A 109 -1.85 -28.87 2.54
CA PRO A 109 -3.25 -28.76 2.15
C PRO A 109 -4.14 -29.54 3.14
N ASP A 110 -5.34 -29.02 3.40
CA ASP A 110 -6.33 -29.52 4.36
C ASP A 110 -5.96 -29.34 5.85
N ASP A 111 -4.81 -28.75 6.18
CA ASP A 111 -4.53 -28.36 7.56
C ASP A 111 -5.53 -27.30 8.04
N ARG A 112 -5.99 -27.48 9.27
CA ARG A 112 -6.93 -26.59 9.93
C ARG A 112 -6.23 -25.60 10.86
N LEU A 113 -6.68 -24.36 10.79
CA LEU A 113 -6.24 -23.27 11.64
C LEU A 113 -7.43 -22.76 12.47
N ARG A 114 -7.25 -22.69 13.78
CA ARG A 114 -8.20 -22.06 14.68
C ARG A 114 -7.71 -20.67 15.05
N LEU A 115 -8.38 -19.64 14.55
CA LEU A 115 -7.99 -18.22 14.62
C LEU A 115 -9.01 -17.45 15.49
N GLY A 116 -8.90 -17.60 16.81
CA GLY A 116 -9.91 -17.10 17.73
C GLY A 116 -11.27 -17.76 17.49
N PRO A 117 -12.32 -16.98 17.15
CA PRO A 117 -13.65 -17.52 16.83
C PRO A 117 -13.72 -18.12 15.40
N LEU A 118 -12.73 -17.86 14.55
CA LEU A 118 -12.70 -18.30 13.17
C LEU A 118 -12.01 -19.66 13.02
N ARG A 119 -12.41 -20.37 11.99
CA ARG A 119 -11.71 -21.55 11.48
C ARG A 119 -11.39 -21.34 10.01
N ALA A 120 -10.20 -21.74 9.61
CA ALA A 120 -9.79 -21.69 8.22
C ALA A 120 -9.06 -22.99 7.83
N THR A 121 -9.19 -23.38 6.58
CA THR A 121 -8.47 -24.52 6.00
C THR A 121 -7.40 -24.00 5.03
N VAL A 122 -6.21 -24.58 5.11
CA VAL A 122 -5.15 -24.35 4.12
C VAL A 122 -5.54 -25.08 2.83
N THR A 123 -5.87 -24.33 1.78
CA THR A 123 -6.32 -24.94 0.51
C THR A 123 -5.16 -25.34 -0.39
N ARG A 124 -4.05 -24.61 -0.32
CA ARG A 124 -2.84 -24.85 -1.11
C ARG A 124 -1.64 -24.10 -0.55
N LEU A 125 -0.44 -24.58 -0.87
CA LEU A 125 0.82 -23.85 -0.73
C LEU A 125 1.10 -23.09 -2.03
N LEU A 126 1.66 -21.87 -1.94
CA LEU A 126 1.89 -20.97 -3.07
C LEU A 126 3.40 -20.74 -3.29
N ASP A 127 4.12 -21.77 -3.74
CA ASP A 127 5.56 -21.75 -4.08
C ASP A 127 6.48 -21.19 -2.98
N HIS A 128 5.99 -21.08 -1.76
CA HIS A 128 6.74 -20.70 -0.57
C HIS A 128 6.10 -21.32 0.67
N PRO A 129 6.86 -21.89 1.62
CA PRO A 129 6.30 -22.61 2.76
C PRO A 129 5.46 -21.75 3.70
N ARG A 130 5.66 -20.44 3.70
CA ARG A 130 4.86 -19.48 4.49
C ARG A 130 3.67 -18.89 3.73
N LEU A 131 3.61 -19.04 2.40
CA LEU A 131 2.55 -18.43 1.58
C LEU A 131 1.49 -19.45 1.23
N VAL A 132 0.27 -19.23 1.71
CA VAL A 132 -0.83 -20.20 1.60
C VAL A 132 -2.11 -19.56 1.06
N GLY A 133 -2.93 -20.38 0.41
CA GLY A 133 -4.34 -20.08 0.22
C GLY A 133 -5.13 -20.56 1.41
N LEU A 134 -6.02 -19.70 1.93
CA LEU A 134 -6.93 -20.02 3.03
C LEU A 134 -8.38 -19.95 2.57
N ASP A 135 -9.21 -20.86 3.13
CA ASP A 135 -10.67 -20.80 3.03
C ASP A 135 -11.27 -20.78 4.45
N PHE A 136 -12.02 -19.72 4.77
CA PHE A 136 -12.67 -19.53 6.08
C PHE A 136 -14.03 -20.20 6.10
N GLU A 137 -14.32 -20.90 7.20
CA GLU A 137 -15.61 -21.53 7.46
C GLU A 137 -16.67 -20.49 7.91
N GLY A 138 -17.93 -20.76 7.64
CA GLY A 138 -19.07 -19.91 8.02
C GLY A 138 -19.62 -19.06 6.87
N ASP A 139 -20.59 -18.21 7.12
CA ASP A 139 -21.08 -17.24 6.15
C ASP A 139 -20.24 -15.93 6.17
N ALA A 140 -20.47 -15.06 5.18
CA ALA A 140 -19.71 -13.82 5.05
C ALA A 140 -19.82 -12.91 6.29
N ALA A 141 -20.98 -12.87 6.94
CA ALA A 141 -21.19 -12.06 8.14
C ALA A 141 -20.41 -12.61 9.34
N GLN A 142 -20.37 -13.94 9.49
CA GLN A 142 -19.59 -14.62 10.53
C GLN A 142 -18.09 -14.40 10.33
N VAL A 143 -17.59 -14.52 9.09
CA VAL A 143 -16.18 -14.26 8.78
C VAL A 143 -15.81 -12.81 9.09
N TRP A 144 -16.60 -11.83 8.63
CA TRP A 144 -16.37 -10.41 8.94
C TRP A 144 -16.42 -10.13 10.44
N ALA A 145 -17.41 -10.66 11.15
CA ALA A 145 -17.52 -10.50 12.61
C ALA A 145 -16.31 -11.08 13.33
N GLY A 146 -15.85 -12.25 12.92
CA GLY A 146 -14.68 -12.91 13.50
C GLY A 146 -13.37 -12.15 13.23
N ILE A 147 -13.16 -11.68 12.00
CA ILE A 147 -12.02 -10.83 11.64
C ILE A 147 -12.04 -9.54 12.47
N ALA A 148 -13.20 -8.88 12.57
CA ALA A 148 -13.34 -7.63 13.33
C ALA A 148 -13.12 -7.81 14.83
N ALA A 149 -13.58 -8.92 15.41
CA ALA A 149 -13.49 -9.18 16.84
C ALA A 149 -12.10 -9.68 17.29
N HIS A 150 -11.39 -10.44 16.44
CA HIS A 150 -10.17 -11.13 16.81
C HIS A 150 -8.91 -10.57 16.11
N GLY A 151 -9.08 -10.07 14.90
CA GLY A 151 -7.97 -9.54 14.11
C GLY A 151 -7.44 -8.23 14.65
N ARG A 152 -6.21 -7.91 14.22
CA ARG A 152 -5.52 -6.64 14.49
C ARG A 152 -4.99 -6.08 13.18
N PRO A 153 -4.73 -4.77 13.07
CA PRO A 153 -3.92 -4.24 11.97
C PRO A 153 -2.60 -4.98 11.88
N ILE A 154 -2.12 -5.22 10.66
CA ILE A 154 -0.72 -5.64 10.48
C ILE A 154 0.15 -4.52 11.00
N GLN A 155 1.10 -4.87 11.86
CA GLN A 155 1.97 -3.94 12.55
C GLN A 155 3.40 -4.47 12.57
N TYR A 156 4.36 -3.57 12.55
CA TYR A 156 5.79 -3.87 12.59
C TYR A 156 6.41 -3.38 13.90
N ALA A 157 7.51 -4.00 14.32
CA ALA A 157 8.12 -3.81 15.64
C ALA A 157 8.66 -2.40 15.92
N HIS A 158 8.84 -1.57 14.90
CA HIS A 158 9.25 -0.17 15.08
C HIS A 158 8.14 0.70 15.70
N VAL A 159 6.89 0.24 15.72
CA VAL A 159 5.79 0.92 16.41
C VAL A 159 5.55 0.26 17.76
N PRO A 160 5.92 0.90 18.89
CA PRO A 160 5.98 0.24 20.21
C PRO A 160 4.62 0.05 20.89
N ARG A 161 3.55 0.67 20.38
CA ARG A 161 2.20 0.56 20.93
C ARG A 161 1.29 -0.22 20.00
N PRO A 162 0.28 -0.96 20.52
CA PRO A 162 -0.67 -1.64 19.65
C PRO A 162 -1.48 -0.62 18.84
N LEU A 163 -1.62 -0.89 17.54
CA LEU A 163 -2.40 -0.06 16.63
C LEU A 163 -3.88 -0.45 16.67
N ALA A 164 -4.74 0.55 16.68
CA ALA A 164 -6.17 0.39 16.43
C ALA A 164 -6.49 0.68 14.94
N LEU A 165 -7.67 0.29 14.46
CA LEU A 165 -8.05 0.49 13.07
C LEU A 165 -8.04 1.97 12.64
N TRP A 166 -8.44 2.87 13.51
CA TRP A 166 -8.41 4.32 13.22
C TRP A 166 -7.00 4.89 13.11
N ASP A 167 -5.99 4.25 13.69
CA ASP A 167 -4.57 4.65 13.53
C ASP A 167 -4.08 4.37 12.10
N VAL A 168 -4.69 3.39 11.41
CA VAL A 168 -4.30 2.93 10.07
C VAL A 168 -5.31 3.30 8.98
N TRP A 169 -6.36 4.06 9.30
CA TRP A 169 -7.31 4.58 8.33
C TRP A 169 -6.89 5.97 7.87
N THR A 170 -6.76 6.11 6.56
CA THR A 170 -6.44 7.40 5.92
C THR A 170 -7.68 8.30 5.87
N PRO A 171 -7.53 9.63 5.68
CA PRO A 171 -8.68 10.54 5.57
C PRO A 171 -9.65 10.23 4.42
N VAL A 172 -9.27 9.38 3.48
CA VAL A 172 -10.10 8.96 2.34
C VAL A 172 -10.58 7.52 2.45
N ALA A 173 -10.27 6.82 3.55
CA ALA A 173 -10.65 5.42 3.76
C ALA A 173 -12.18 5.24 3.70
N ALA A 174 -12.64 4.34 2.83
CA ALA A 174 -14.07 4.11 2.58
C ALA A 174 -14.45 2.64 2.47
N ARG A 175 -13.62 1.80 1.82
CA ARG A 175 -13.91 0.38 1.57
C ARG A 175 -12.95 -0.52 2.34
N PRO A 176 -13.44 -1.40 3.26
CA PRO A 176 -12.59 -2.24 4.10
C PRO A 176 -12.05 -3.45 3.29
N VAL A 177 -10.98 -3.25 2.55
CA VAL A 177 -10.40 -4.27 1.66
C VAL A 177 -8.86 -4.31 1.67
N ALA A 178 -8.18 -3.33 2.24
CA ALA A 178 -6.71 -3.30 2.31
C ALA A 178 -6.20 -4.11 3.50
N PHE A 179 -5.09 -4.79 3.34
CA PHE A 179 -4.43 -5.53 4.41
C PHE A 179 -3.44 -4.64 5.16
N GLU A 180 -2.75 -3.75 4.46
CA GLU A 180 -1.96 -2.66 5.04
C GLU A 180 -2.51 -1.30 4.59
N PRO A 181 -2.25 -0.22 5.36
CA PRO A 181 -2.75 1.10 4.99
C PRO A 181 -2.14 1.62 3.70
N PRO A 182 -2.92 2.27 2.81
CA PRO A 182 -2.37 3.06 1.72
C PRO A 182 -1.76 4.36 2.28
N SER A 183 -0.65 4.23 3.01
CA SER A 183 -0.10 5.20 3.97
C SER A 183 0.28 6.56 3.35
N ALA A 184 0.60 6.61 2.05
CA ALA A 184 0.84 7.89 1.36
C ALA A 184 -0.32 8.89 1.51
N ALA A 185 -1.55 8.39 1.66
CA ALA A 185 -2.72 9.24 1.86
C ALA A 185 -2.85 9.83 3.27
N PHE A 186 -2.01 9.45 4.25
CA PHE A 186 -1.89 10.18 5.53
C PHE A 186 -1.37 11.61 5.35
N ALA A 187 -0.78 11.91 4.20
CA ALA A 187 -0.42 13.29 3.83
C ALA A 187 -1.64 14.20 3.63
N LEU A 188 -2.83 13.66 3.40
CA LEU A 188 -4.05 14.40 3.14
C LEU A 188 -4.75 14.82 4.43
N ARG A 189 -5.47 15.95 4.36
CA ARG A 189 -6.33 16.49 5.41
C ARG A 189 -7.55 17.16 4.80
N TRP A 190 -8.56 17.42 5.59
CA TRP A 190 -9.72 18.21 5.14
C TRP A 190 -9.31 19.58 4.62
N ALA A 191 -8.38 20.27 5.28
CA ALA A 191 -7.83 21.54 4.80
C ALA A 191 -7.11 21.39 3.44
N THR A 192 -6.42 20.27 3.20
CA THR A 192 -5.78 19.99 1.92
C THR A 192 -6.80 19.95 0.79
N PHE A 193 -7.93 19.25 0.97
CA PHE A 193 -8.98 19.18 -0.05
C PHE A 193 -9.57 20.55 -0.37
N SER A 194 -9.81 21.39 0.64
CA SER A 194 -10.29 22.75 0.43
C SER A 194 -9.30 23.61 -0.38
N ARG A 195 -8.00 23.50 -0.07
CA ARG A 195 -6.93 24.22 -0.80
C ARG A 195 -6.77 23.70 -2.23
N LEU A 196 -6.80 22.38 -2.45
CA LEU A 196 -6.76 21.79 -3.78
C LEU A 196 -7.89 22.34 -4.65
N ARG A 197 -9.12 22.32 -4.12
CA ARG A 197 -10.30 22.85 -4.83
C ARG A 197 -10.15 24.34 -5.16
N ALA A 198 -9.70 25.15 -4.21
CA ALA A 198 -9.51 26.59 -4.40
C ALA A 198 -8.46 26.89 -5.50
N ARG A 199 -7.48 25.98 -5.68
CA ARG A 199 -6.44 26.10 -6.71
C ARG A 199 -6.81 25.46 -8.06
N GLY A 200 -8.01 24.91 -8.18
CA GLY A 200 -8.43 24.23 -9.41
C GLY A 200 -7.72 22.89 -9.65
N VAL A 201 -7.23 22.25 -8.60
CA VAL A 201 -6.64 20.90 -8.65
C VAL A 201 -7.74 19.87 -8.43
N GLY A 202 -7.85 18.90 -9.35
CA GLY A 202 -8.82 17.82 -9.28
C GLY A 202 -8.42 16.75 -8.25
N PHE A 203 -9.44 16.07 -7.69
CA PHE A 203 -9.22 14.95 -6.79
C PHE A 203 -10.16 13.78 -7.15
N ALA A 204 -9.63 12.58 -7.21
CA ALA A 204 -10.39 11.36 -7.47
C ALA A 204 -9.86 10.20 -6.61
N THR A 205 -10.66 9.15 -6.47
CA THR A 205 -10.26 7.93 -5.75
C THR A 205 -10.45 6.68 -6.60
N LEU A 206 -9.65 5.68 -6.32
CA LEU A 206 -9.85 4.29 -6.71
C LEU A 206 -9.72 3.41 -5.46
N THR A 207 -10.19 2.18 -5.52
CA THR A 207 -9.99 1.20 -4.45
C THR A 207 -8.96 0.17 -4.90
N HIS A 208 -7.93 -0.09 -4.08
CA HIS A 208 -6.91 -1.11 -4.34
C HIS A 208 -6.58 -1.82 -3.03
N ALA A 209 -6.73 -3.15 -3.00
CA ALA A 209 -6.45 -3.95 -1.82
C ALA A 209 -4.93 -4.10 -1.64
N ALA A 210 -4.31 -3.14 -0.96
CA ALA A 210 -2.89 -3.18 -0.66
C ALA A 210 -2.56 -4.43 0.16
N GLY A 211 -1.60 -5.22 -0.30
CA GLY A 211 -1.09 -6.42 0.36
C GLY A 211 -0.08 -6.10 1.46
N VAL A 212 0.69 -7.11 1.87
CA VAL A 212 1.80 -6.95 2.82
C VAL A 212 3.01 -6.35 2.12
N SER A 213 3.73 -5.47 2.80
CA SER A 213 4.91 -4.78 2.28
C SER A 213 6.22 -5.48 2.65
N SER A 214 6.24 -6.27 3.74
CA SER A 214 7.39 -7.07 4.15
C SER A 214 6.95 -8.29 4.95
N THR A 215 7.69 -9.38 4.78
CA THR A 215 7.51 -10.64 5.52
C THR A 215 8.72 -11.00 6.36
N GLY A 216 9.83 -10.25 6.24
CA GLY A 216 11.11 -10.55 6.86
C GLY A 216 11.78 -11.80 6.30
N ASP A 217 11.26 -12.38 5.24
CA ASP A 217 11.85 -13.49 4.50
C ASP A 217 12.31 -12.99 3.13
N PRO A 218 13.61 -12.90 2.85
CA PRO A 218 14.11 -12.32 1.60
C PRO A 218 13.58 -12.98 0.33
N ALA A 219 13.34 -14.30 0.37
CA ALA A 219 12.82 -15.03 -0.79
C ALA A 219 11.36 -14.70 -1.06
N LEU A 220 10.58 -14.46 -0.01
CA LEU A 220 9.19 -14.05 -0.12
C LEU A 220 9.07 -12.54 -0.41
N ASP A 221 9.87 -11.70 0.24
CA ASP A 221 9.91 -10.26 0.01
C ASP A 221 10.34 -9.94 -1.44
N ALA A 222 11.25 -10.74 -2.02
CA ALA A 222 11.58 -10.68 -3.43
C ALA A 222 10.40 -10.95 -4.38
N ARG A 223 9.28 -11.48 -3.92
CA ARG A 223 8.05 -11.74 -4.69
C ARG A 223 6.98 -10.64 -4.53
N LEU A 224 7.18 -9.74 -3.58
CA LEU A 224 6.27 -8.64 -3.34
C LEU A 224 6.42 -7.53 -4.40
N PRO A 225 5.36 -6.80 -4.70
CA PRO A 225 3.99 -7.02 -4.23
C PRO A 225 3.33 -8.21 -4.95
N LEU A 226 2.45 -8.91 -4.27
CA LEU A 226 1.62 -9.97 -4.86
C LEU A 226 0.60 -9.36 -5.85
N ASP A 227 -0.17 -10.23 -6.50
CA ASP A 227 -1.32 -9.80 -7.31
C ASP A 227 -2.39 -9.17 -6.40
N GLU A 228 -2.83 -7.96 -6.73
CA GLU A 228 -3.73 -7.18 -5.88
C GLU A 228 -4.97 -6.71 -6.65
N ALA A 229 -6.14 -7.02 -6.09
CA ALA A 229 -7.41 -6.61 -6.65
C ALA A 229 -7.63 -5.09 -6.53
N TYR A 230 -8.15 -4.47 -7.59
CA TYR A 230 -8.52 -3.05 -7.60
C TYR A 230 -9.86 -2.82 -8.27
N CYS A 231 -10.42 -1.62 -8.06
CA CYS A 231 -11.60 -1.13 -8.76
C CYS A 231 -11.45 0.37 -9.05
N ILE A 232 -11.59 0.75 -10.32
CA ILE A 232 -11.55 2.16 -10.75
C ILE A 232 -12.97 2.61 -11.06
N PRO A 233 -13.55 3.58 -10.31
CA PRO A 233 -14.86 4.15 -10.62
C PRO A 233 -14.89 4.80 -12.00
N VAL A 234 -16.07 4.79 -12.65
CA VAL A 234 -16.28 5.45 -13.95
C VAL A 234 -15.89 6.94 -13.90
N ARG A 235 -16.24 7.64 -12.80
CA ARG A 235 -15.88 9.03 -12.60
C ARG A 235 -14.37 9.25 -12.59
N THR A 236 -13.62 8.36 -11.92
CA THR A 236 -12.16 8.43 -11.82
C THR A 236 -11.50 8.18 -13.17
N ALA A 237 -11.92 7.12 -13.88
CA ALA A 237 -11.41 6.84 -15.22
C ALA A 237 -11.67 8.00 -16.20
N ARG A 238 -12.85 8.65 -16.11
CA ARG A 238 -13.15 9.85 -16.90
C ARG A 238 -12.24 11.01 -16.55
N ALA A 239 -12.05 11.29 -15.25
CA ALA A 239 -11.19 12.39 -14.79
C ALA A 239 -9.74 12.20 -15.25
N VAL A 240 -9.20 10.98 -15.14
CA VAL A 240 -7.84 10.66 -15.61
C VAL A 240 -7.73 10.87 -17.12
N ARG A 241 -8.65 10.32 -17.92
CA ARG A 241 -8.63 10.53 -19.38
C ARG A 241 -8.75 11.99 -19.76
N GLN A 242 -9.60 12.75 -19.07
CA GLN A 242 -9.76 14.19 -19.31
C GLN A 242 -8.48 14.95 -19.00
N ALA A 243 -7.85 14.73 -17.83
CA ALA A 243 -6.58 15.34 -17.47
C ALA A 243 -5.51 15.06 -18.53
N ARG A 244 -5.39 13.79 -18.94
CA ARG A 244 -4.45 13.37 -19.98
C ARG A 244 -4.67 14.08 -21.33
N ARG A 245 -5.92 14.15 -21.81
CA ARG A 245 -6.27 14.83 -23.08
C ARG A 245 -6.01 16.32 -23.04
N GLN A 246 -6.05 16.93 -21.86
CA GLN A 246 -5.75 18.35 -21.65
C GLN A 246 -4.28 18.64 -21.37
N GLY A 247 -3.39 17.64 -21.45
CA GLY A 247 -1.97 17.80 -21.11
C GLY A 247 -1.73 18.10 -19.62
N ARG A 248 -2.71 17.74 -18.74
CA ARG A 248 -2.59 17.94 -17.29
C ARG A 248 -1.95 16.74 -16.62
N ARG A 249 -1.21 16.99 -15.54
CA ARG A 249 -0.53 15.93 -14.81
C ARG A 249 -1.52 15.09 -14.00
N VAL A 250 -1.29 13.79 -13.97
CA VAL A 250 -1.94 12.84 -13.07
C VAL A 250 -0.93 12.45 -12.00
N ILE A 251 -1.19 12.83 -10.76
CA ILE A 251 -0.34 12.56 -9.60
C ILE A 251 -0.96 11.44 -8.79
N ALA A 252 -0.28 10.30 -8.71
CA ALA A 252 -0.71 9.17 -7.90
C ALA A 252 -0.35 9.37 -6.42
N ILE A 253 -1.26 9.09 -5.51
CA ILE A 253 -0.99 9.07 -4.07
C ILE A 253 -0.78 7.61 -3.66
N GLY A 254 0.48 7.22 -3.55
CA GLY A 254 0.94 5.88 -3.21
C GLY A 254 1.20 4.97 -4.41
N THR A 255 2.03 3.97 -4.17
CA THR A 255 2.46 2.97 -5.15
C THR A 255 1.29 2.10 -5.64
N THR A 256 0.30 1.83 -4.80
CA THR A 256 -0.93 1.09 -5.15
C THR A 256 -1.72 1.79 -6.25
N VAL A 257 -1.80 3.14 -6.20
CA VAL A 257 -2.49 3.93 -7.23
C VAL A 257 -1.75 3.86 -8.56
N VAL A 258 -0.41 3.96 -8.54
CA VAL A 258 0.41 3.79 -9.75
C VAL A 258 0.13 2.43 -10.38
N ARG A 259 0.24 1.34 -9.59
CA ARG A 259 0.00 -0.02 -10.10
C ARG A 259 -1.39 -0.18 -10.72
N ALA A 260 -2.44 0.29 -10.06
CA ALA A 260 -3.81 0.18 -10.55
C ALA A 260 -4.03 0.98 -11.86
N LEU A 261 -3.55 2.23 -11.93
CA LEU A 261 -3.73 3.09 -13.10
C LEU A 261 -2.93 2.57 -14.30
N GLU A 262 -1.68 2.18 -14.09
CA GLU A 262 -0.83 1.65 -15.16
C GLU A 262 -1.38 0.31 -15.67
N HIS A 263 -1.74 -0.62 -14.78
CA HIS A 263 -2.34 -1.89 -15.17
C HIS A 263 -3.66 -1.69 -15.95
N ALA A 264 -4.54 -0.80 -15.49
CA ALA A 264 -5.82 -0.52 -16.16
C ALA A 264 -5.66 0.11 -17.55
N SER A 265 -4.47 0.63 -17.87
CA SER A 265 -4.16 1.25 -19.17
C SER A 265 -3.47 0.29 -20.15
N LEU A 266 -2.99 -0.88 -19.70
CA LEU A 266 -2.15 -1.78 -20.52
C LEU A 266 -2.79 -2.18 -21.83
N ALA A 267 -4.08 -2.54 -21.81
CA ALA A 267 -4.75 -3.09 -22.98
C ALA A 267 -5.08 -2.05 -24.07
N THR A 268 -5.27 -0.78 -23.70
CA THR A 268 -5.80 0.25 -24.63
C THR A 268 -5.03 1.56 -24.61
N GLY A 269 -4.03 1.71 -23.75
CA GLY A 269 -3.33 2.98 -23.53
C GLY A 269 -4.13 4.00 -22.70
N GLU A 270 -5.42 3.75 -22.42
CA GLU A 270 -6.28 4.60 -21.61
C GLU A 270 -6.79 3.84 -20.37
N VAL A 271 -6.93 4.54 -19.24
CA VAL A 271 -7.48 3.96 -18.01
C VAL A 271 -8.93 3.55 -18.20
N ARG A 272 -9.21 2.26 -18.01
CA ARG A 272 -10.54 1.70 -18.00
C ARG A 272 -11.16 1.70 -16.62
N ALA A 273 -12.46 1.97 -16.55
CA ALA A 273 -13.24 1.78 -15.33
C ALA A 273 -13.54 0.29 -15.12
N GLY A 274 -13.72 -0.09 -13.85
CA GLY A 274 -14.10 -1.44 -13.45
C GLY A 274 -13.13 -2.10 -12.50
N ALA A 275 -13.40 -3.36 -12.20
CA ALA A 275 -12.54 -4.20 -11.38
C ALA A 275 -11.42 -4.81 -12.24
N GLY A 276 -10.28 -5.06 -11.61
CA GLY A 276 -9.14 -5.74 -12.19
C GLY A 276 -8.20 -6.25 -11.10
N THR A 277 -7.16 -6.94 -11.52
CA THR A 277 -6.07 -7.40 -10.65
C THR A 277 -4.76 -6.85 -11.17
N ALA A 278 -4.11 -6.01 -10.39
CA ALA A 278 -2.79 -5.48 -10.72
C ALA A 278 -1.76 -6.58 -10.55
N THR A 279 -1.35 -7.15 -11.66
CA THR A 279 -0.31 -8.19 -11.74
C THR A 279 1.04 -7.57 -12.05
N GLY A 280 2.10 -8.28 -11.73
CA GLY A 280 3.47 -7.85 -12.02
C GLY A 280 3.93 -6.64 -11.21
N ARG A 281 5.08 -6.13 -11.58
CA ARG A 281 5.75 -5.00 -10.92
C ARG A 281 5.87 -3.81 -11.85
N VAL A 282 5.80 -2.62 -11.29
CA VAL A 282 6.28 -1.39 -11.90
C VAL A 282 7.70 -1.16 -11.34
N GLY A 283 8.65 -0.87 -12.21
CA GLY A 283 10.05 -0.71 -11.80
C GLY A 283 10.92 -0.15 -12.92
N PRO A 284 12.24 -0.35 -12.84
CA PRO A 284 13.18 0.15 -13.84
C PRO A 284 12.75 -0.25 -15.26
N GLY A 285 12.79 0.69 -16.18
CA GLY A 285 12.42 0.44 -17.58
C GLY A 285 10.91 0.36 -17.85
N THR A 286 10.04 0.45 -16.83
CA THR A 286 8.59 0.54 -17.04
C THR A 286 8.24 1.91 -17.64
N ALA A 287 7.74 1.91 -18.87
CA ALA A 287 7.21 3.12 -19.49
C ALA A 287 5.84 3.47 -18.89
N LEU A 288 5.82 4.38 -17.92
CA LEU A 288 4.58 4.88 -17.33
C LEU A 288 3.71 5.58 -18.37
N ARG A 289 2.45 5.21 -18.45
CA ARG A 289 1.48 5.71 -19.43
C ARG A 289 0.55 6.76 -18.85
N VAL A 290 0.29 6.69 -17.55
CA VAL A 290 -0.75 7.48 -16.87
C VAL A 290 -0.14 8.42 -15.84
N ALA A 291 0.65 7.91 -14.90
CA ALA A 291 1.18 8.68 -13.79
C ALA A 291 2.32 9.61 -14.23
N ASP A 292 2.17 10.91 -14.00
CA ASP A 292 3.19 11.93 -14.26
C ASP A 292 3.93 12.35 -12.98
N GLY A 293 3.49 11.86 -11.82
CA GLY A 293 4.15 12.02 -10.54
C GLY A 293 3.56 11.09 -9.49
N ILE A 294 4.27 10.96 -8.38
CA ILE A 294 3.84 10.17 -7.23
C ILE A 294 4.10 10.94 -5.93
N LEU A 295 3.08 11.03 -5.08
CA LEU A 295 3.23 11.35 -3.67
C LEU A 295 3.31 10.03 -2.91
N THR A 296 4.39 9.80 -2.17
CA THR A 296 4.63 8.53 -1.46
C THR A 296 5.27 8.79 -0.10
N GLY A 297 5.39 7.76 0.73
CA GLY A 297 6.24 7.76 1.91
C GLY A 297 7.73 7.78 1.55
N VAL A 298 8.57 7.90 2.56
CA VAL A 298 10.01 7.70 2.41
C VAL A 298 10.28 6.19 2.35
N HIS A 299 10.95 5.73 1.29
CA HIS A 299 11.27 4.32 1.07
C HIS A 299 12.77 4.09 1.07
N GLU A 300 13.16 2.93 1.56
CA GLU A 300 14.57 2.51 1.58
C GLU A 300 14.96 1.86 0.24
N PRO A 301 16.23 2.02 -0.18
CA PRO A 301 16.77 1.30 -1.33
C PRO A 301 16.56 -0.22 -1.21
N ALA A 302 16.47 -0.90 -2.36
CA ALA A 302 16.26 -2.35 -2.47
C ALA A 302 14.89 -2.87 -1.97
N THR A 303 13.92 -1.99 -1.70
CA THR A 303 12.52 -2.39 -1.47
C THR A 303 11.72 -2.34 -2.78
N SER A 304 10.62 -3.11 -2.85
CA SER A 304 9.73 -3.07 -4.03
C SER A 304 9.12 -1.69 -4.29
N HIS A 305 8.94 -0.91 -3.23
CA HIS A 305 8.50 0.48 -3.33
C HIS A 305 9.57 1.38 -3.95
N TRP A 306 10.83 1.20 -3.56
CA TRP A 306 11.96 1.91 -4.17
C TRP A 306 12.11 1.56 -5.65
N GLU A 307 12.01 0.27 -6.00
CA GLU A 307 12.07 -0.18 -7.39
C GLU A 307 11.00 0.51 -8.26
N LEU A 308 9.80 0.72 -7.71
CA LEU A 308 8.74 1.44 -8.41
C LEU A 308 9.14 2.90 -8.70
N LEU A 309 9.86 3.57 -7.80
CA LEU A 309 10.29 4.95 -8.01
C LEU A 309 11.28 5.09 -9.19
N LEU A 310 12.02 4.03 -9.53
CA LEU A 310 12.89 3.99 -10.70
C LEU A 310 12.14 4.10 -12.05
N ALA A 311 10.80 3.97 -12.04
CA ALA A 311 9.98 4.31 -13.20
C ALA A 311 9.71 5.82 -13.34
N PHE A 312 9.99 6.62 -12.31
CA PHE A 312 9.77 8.08 -12.30
C PHE A 312 11.08 8.87 -12.44
N ALA A 313 12.19 8.38 -11.92
CA ALA A 313 13.48 9.04 -11.95
C ALA A 313 14.62 8.01 -12.09
N ASP A 314 15.78 8.45 -12.54
CA ASP A 314 16.97 7.62 -12.68
C ASP A 314 17.62 7.32 -11.31
N ASP A 315 18.51 6.32 -11.31
CA ASP A 315 19.27 5.88 -10.14
C ASP A 315 20.04 7.03 -9.47
N ALA A 316 20.64 7.92 -10.27
CA ALA A 316 21.43 9.05 -9.72
C ALA A 316 20.56 10.04 -8.96
N THR A 317 19.38 10.36 -9.48
CA THR A 317 18.41 11.23 -8.83
C THR A 317 17.86 10.59 -7.55
N LEU A 318 17.50 9.30 -7.57
CA LEU A 318 17.02 8.60 -6.39
C LEU A 318 18.12 8.43 -5.33
N ALA A 319 19.37 8.19 -5.73
CA ALA A 319 20.50 8.14 -4.80
C ALA A 319 20.73 9.49 -4.09
N ARG A 320 20.66 10.61 -4.83
CA ARG A 320 20.73 11.96 -4.25
C ARG A 320 19.55 12.22 -3.30
N MET A 321 18.34 11.83 -3.70
CA MET A 321 17.14 11.91 -2.86
C MET A 321 17.33 11.14 -1.55
N ALA A 322 17.82 9.90 -1.60
CA ALA A 322 18.06 9.09 -0.40
C ALA A 322 19.10 9.72 0.52
N GLY A 323 20.19 10.26 -0.04
CA GLY A 323 21.22 10.98 0.71
C GLY A 323 20.67 12.22 1.42
N GLU A 324 19.84 13.00 0.72
CA GLU A 324 19.19 14.20 1.28
C GLU A 324 18.20 13.85 2.39
N LEU A 325 17.37 12.80 2.20
CA LEU A 325 16.43 12.32 3.21
C LEU A 325 17.15 11.85 4.49
N ASP A 326 18.26 11.12 4.35
CA ASP A 326 19.08 10.65 5.48
C ASP A 326 19.74 11.84 6.21
N GLN A 327 20.38 12.73 5.47
CA GLN A 327 21.07 13.93 5.98
C GLN A 327 20.13 14.87 6.71
N ALA A 328 18.95 15.11 6.15
CA ALA A 328 17.93 15.97 6.76
C ALA A 328 17.14 15.26 7.85
N GLY A 329 17.41 13.97 8.15
CA GLY A 329 16.77 13.20 9.22
C GLY A 329 15.28 12.97 8.99
N TYR A 330 14.88 12.66 7.75
CA TYR A 330 13.52 12.23 7.47
C TYR A 330 13.25 10.86 8.09
N ARG A 331 11.98 10.59 8.37
CA ARG A 331 11.50 9.32 8.91
C ARG A 331 10.81 8.50 7.82
N THR A 332 11.05 7.18 7.82
CA THR A 332 10.45 6.22 6.89
C THR A 332 9.23 5.49 7.49
N HIS A 333 8.69 4.53 6.78
CA HIS A 333 7.52 3.70 7.06
C HIS A 333 6.18 4.45 7.08
N GLU A 334 5.09 3.75 7.49
CA GLU A 334 3.70 4.19 7.31
C GLU A 334 3.36 5.52 7.97
N PHE A 335 4.02 5.84 9.08
CA PHE A 335 3.83 7.10 9.82
C PHE A 335 4.90 8.15 9.53
N GLY A 336 5.80 7.84 8.62
CA GLY A 336 6.90 8.68 8.23
C GLY A 336 6.52 9.93 7.45
N GLU A 337 7.52 10.56 6.88
CA GLU A 337 7.37 11.76 6.08
C GLU A 337 7.09 11.41 4.61
N SER A 338 7.02 12.41 3.75
CA SER A 338 6.55 12.19 2.38
C SER A 338 7.55 12.70 1.35
N VAL A 339 7.49 12.11 0.16
CA VAL A 339 8.19 12.54 -1.05
C VAL A 339 7.17 12.79 -2.15
N LEU A 340 7.26 13.91 -2.85
CA LEU A 340 6.57 14.17 -4.10
C LEU A 340 7.60 14.10 -5.23
N LEU A 341 7.55 13.03 -6.01
CA LEU A 341 8.42 12.82 -7.14
C LEU A 341 7.67 13.14 -8.43
N LEU A 342 8.12 14.15 -9.17
CA LEU A 342 7.55 14.58 -10.43
C LEU A 342 8.42 14.08 -11.57
N ARG A 343 7.80 13.47 -12.55
CA ARG A 343 8.48 12.94 -13.71
C ARG A 343 8.80 14.07 -14.69
N GLY A 344 10.00 14.07 -15.28
CA GLY A 344 10.36 14.94 -16.39
C GLY A 344 9.36 14.82 -17.54
N GLY A 345 9.03 15.96 -18.16
CA GLY A 345 8.05 16.01 -19.24
C GLY A 345 8.32 14.94 -20.28
N ARG A 346 7.26 14.33 -20.79
CA ARG A 346 7.35 13.50 -22.00
C ARG A 346 7.87 14.43 -23.08
N GLY A 347 9.10 14.19 -23.57
CA GLY A 347 9.62 14.94 -24.70
C GLY A 347 8.55 14.97 -25.81
N GLU A 348 8.32 16.17 -26.32
CA GLU A 348 7.49 16.40 -27.51
C GLU A 348 7.99 15.59 -28.70
#